data_e010373ce6b26baf6018cf6f4cba206e
#
_entry.id   e010373ce6b26baf6018cf6f4cba206e
#
_cell.length_a   1.000
_cell.length_b   1.000
_cell.length_c   1.000
_cell.angle_alpha   90.00
_cell.angle_beta   90.00
_cell.angle_gamma   90.00
#
_symmetry.space_group_name_H-M   'P 1'
#
loop_
_entity.id
_entity.type
_entity.pdbx_description
1 polymer ?
#
loop_
_entity_poly.entity_id
_entity_poly.type
_entity_poly.pdbx_seq_one_letter_code
_entity_poly.pdbx_strand_id
1 'polypeptide(L)'
;MNTPLQDAERSRAGEPPASGAAPLIPDGLDAVIVLVRHGQTEFIVQGRFQGQMETPLTPRGERQISRAGLRLAHPHDDPPLPIPETAPFIIAHSPLERTRRSAELLVEAFAAAGRATPPLRPEPGLKEIAQGDWEGLTDTEISARFGDSLGAWRRWPELTYAPGGESLEEVLRRVESTLTKLLTELADGARPGTMDRHQVLGYADHSAEPKRWALLVGHGGVFRVVVCALLGLSLDHFWNFDFGLAAVSVIEIRAGRAVIRGLNFDAGEEGRIETDDTGRDAKGAL
;
A
#
# COMPACT_ATOMS: atom_id res chain seq x y z
N MET A 1 45.09 15.62 29.71
CA MET A 1 44.07 14.91 30.48
C MET A 1 42.78 15.01 29.62
N ASN A 2 42.47 13.96 28.88
CA ASN A 2 41.26 13.90 28.06
C ASN A 2 40.08 13.52 28.93
N THR A 3 38.98 14.22 28.76
CA THR A 3 37.75 14.10 29.57
C THR A 3 36.98 12.82 29.20
N PRO A 4 36.44 12.06 30.18
CA PRO A 4 35.75 10.78 29.95
C PRO A 4 34.47 10.81 29.14
N LEU A 5 34.01 11.99 28.73
CA LEU A 5 32.78 12.18 27.94
C LEU A 5 32.94 11.93 26.42
N GLN A 6 34.17 11.97 25.88
CA GLN A 6 34.43 11.73 24.46
C GLN A 6 34.47 10.24 24.08
N ASP A 7 34.73 9.33 25.04
CA ASP A 7 34.77 7.90 24.76
C ASP A 7 33.36 7.24 24.85
N ALA A 8 32.40 7.88 25.52
CA ALA A 8 31.02 7.39 25.62
C ALA A 8 30.18 7.65 24.35
N GLU A 9 30.54 8.63 23.52
CA GLU A 9 29.84 8.92 22.27
C GLU A 9 30.26 8.01 21.10
N ARG A 10 31.46 7.43 21.15
CA ARG A 10 31.92 6.47 20.11
C ARG A 10 31.35 5.06 20.24
N SER A 11 30.77 4.70 21.37
CA SER A 11 30.23 3.36 21.62
C SER A 11 28.74 3.20 21.28
N ARG A 12 28.09 4.21 20.69
CA ARG A 12 26.66 4.19 20.29
C ARG A 12 26.40 4.19 18.80
N ALA A 13 27.42 4.06 17.97
CA ALA A 13 27.23 3.62 16.59
C ALA A 13 26.99 2.11 16.63
N GLY A 14 25.76 1.71 16.94
CA GLY A 14 25.36 0.31 16.86
C GLY A 14 25.62 -0.19 15.44
N GLU A 15 26.43 -1.24 15.31
CA GLU A 15 26.49 -2.01 14.08
C GLU A 15 25.06 -2.43 13.71
N PRO A 16 24.64 -2.30 12.45
CA PRO A 16 23.34 -2.79 12.02
C PRO A 16 23.28 -4.29 12.38
N PRO A 17 22.12 -4.81 12.81
CA PRO A 17 22.00 -6.21 13.12
C PRO A 17 22.45 -7.01 11.91
N ALA A 18 23.39 -7.93 12.11
CA ALA A 18 23.88 -8.87 11.11
C ALA A 18 22.78 -9.89 10.74
N SER A 19 21.72 -9.45 10.10
CA SER A 19 20.81 -10.31 9.37
C SER A 19 21.41 -10.45 7.97
N GLY A 20 21.86 -11.65 7.62
CA GLY A 20 22.49 -11.93 6.31
C GLY A 20 21.53 -11.91 5.13
N ALA A 21 20.35 -11.30 5.26
CA ALA A 21 19.40 -11.04 4.18
C ALA A 21 19.70 -9.65 3.58
N ALA A 22 19.69 -9.55 2.24
CA ALA A 22 19.79 -8.28 1.56
C ALA A 22 18.61 -7.36 1.99
N PRO A 23 18.85 -6.04 2.12
CA PRO A 23 17.78 -5.12 2.48
C PRO A 23 16.67 -5.14 1.40
N LEU A 24 15.40 -5.05 1.83
CA LEU A 24 14.24 -5.03 0.92
C LEU A 24 14.33 -3.89 -0.09
N ILE A 25 14.75 -2.71 0.37
CA ILE A 25 14.91 -1.52 -0.47
C ILE A 25 16.38 -1.41 -0.88
N PRO A 26 16.70 -1.37 -2.20
CA PRO A 26 18.05 -1.16 -2.67
C PRO A 26 18.69 0.13 -2.11
N ASP A 27 19.95 0.06 -1.70
CA ASP A 27 20.68 1.20 -1.19
C ASP A 27 20.72 2.34 -2.23
N GLY A 28 20.50 3.56 -1.78
CA GLY A 28 20.51 4.74 -2.62
C GLY A 28 19.32 4.86 -3.58
N LEU A 29 18.33 3.98 -3.53
CA LEU A 29 17.14 4.09 -4.39
C LEU A 29 16.35 5.37 -4.08
N ASP A 30 16.07 6.16 -5.13
CA ASP A 30 15.10 7.25 -5.14
C ASP A 30 13.94 6.88 -6.06
N ALA A 31 12.74 6.71 -5.49
CA ALA A 31 11.55 6.28 -6.21
C ALA A 31 10.27 6.72 -5.48
N VAL A 32 9.12 6.54 -6.13
CA VAL A 32 7.80 6.72 -5.50
C VAL A 32 6.96 5.48 -5.71
N ILE A 33 6.33 4.99 -4.65
CA ILE A 33 5.34 3.93 -4.66
C ILE A 33 3.97 4.55 -4.38
N VAL A 34 3.05 4.38 -5.30
CA VAL A 34 1.66 4.82 -5.16
C VAL A 34 0.78 3.60 -4.97
N LEU A 35 -0.01 3.60 -3.92
CA LEU A 35 -0.96 2.53 -3.59
C LEU A 35 -2.37 3.02 -3.86
N VAL A 36 -3.18 2.23 -4.58
CA VAL A 36 -4.60 2.49 -4.81
C VAL A 36 -5.39 1.25 -4.42
N ARG A 37 -6.21 1.36 -3.38
CA ARG A 37 -7.15 0.29 -3.03
C ARG A 37 -8.26 0.23 -4.07
N HIS A 38 -8.75 -0.97 -4.39
CA HIS A 38 -9.90 -1.16 -5.27
C HIS A 38 -11.13 -0.36 -4.79
N GLY A 39 -12.07 -0.10 -5.70
CA GLY A 39 -13.33 0.55 -5.40
C GLY A 39 -14.32 -0.35 -4.64
N GLN A 40 -15.50 0.18 -4.34
CA GLN A 40 -16.57 -0.55 -3.65
C GLN A 40 -16.97 -1.83 -4.42
N THR A 41 -17.20 -2.93 -3.66
CA THR A 41 -17.74 -4.20 -4.17
C THR A 41 -19.04 -4.55 -3.45
N GLU A 42 -19.80 -5.51 -4.00
CA GLU A 42 -21.03 -5.98 -3.36
C GLU A 42 -20.78 -6.55 -1.95
N PHE A 43 -19.67 -7.26 -1.73
CA PHE A 43 -19.35 -7.78 -0.40
C PHE A 43 -19.09 -6.68 0.63
N ILE A 44 -18.46 -5.57 0.22
CA ILE A 44 -18.31 -4.41 1.10
C ILE A 44 -19.68 -3.83 1.47
N VAL A 45 -20.59 -3.66 0.50
CA VAL A 45 -21.95 -3.18 0.76
C VAL A 45 -22.70 -4.11 1.73
N GLN A 46 -22.47 -5.42 1.64
CA GLN A 46 -23.12 -6.42 2.48
C GLN A 46 -22.39 -6.65 3.82
N GLY A 47 -21.25 -6.00 4.08
CA GLY A 47 -20.44 -6.22 5.28
C GLY A 47 -19.84 -7.63 5.36
N ARG A 48 -19.54 -8.25 4.20
CA ARG A 48 -18.97 -9.61 4.11
C ARG A 48 -17.46 -9.57 3.91
N PHE A 49 -16.76 -10.49 4.54
CA PHE A 49 -15.32 -10.70 4.32
C PHE A 49 -15.07 -11.20 2.90
N GLN A 50 -14.16 -10.55 2.19
CA GLN A 50 -13.88 -10.87 0.79
C GLN A 50 -12.72 -11.86 0.64
N GLY A 51 -11.64 -11.62 1.37
CA GLY A 51 -10.41 -12.38 1.20
C GLY A 51 -10.01 -12.48 -0.28
N GLN A 52 -9.83 -13.71 -0.76
CA GLN A 52 -9.52 -14.01 -2.16
C GLN A 52 -10.71 -14.46 -3.01
N MET A 53 -11.94 -14.40 -2.48
CA MET A 53 -13.13 -14.61 -3.31
C MET A 53 -13.25 -13.52 -4.38
N GLU A 54 -13.73 -13.94 -5.55
CA GLU A 54 -13.99 -13.02 -6.66
C GLU A 54 -15.30 -12.26 -6.42
N THR A 55 -15.18 -10.95 -6.37
CA THR A 55 -16.30 -10.02 -6.17
C THR A 55 -16.11 -8.82 -7.09
N PRO A 56 -17.04 -8.56 -8.02
CA PRO A 56 -16.93 -7.44 -8.94
C PRO A 56 -17.09 -6.09 -8.23
N LEU A 57 -16.62 -5.04 -8.87
CA LEU A 57 -16.91 -3.67 -8.46
C LEU A 57 -18.41 -3.38 -8.63
N THR A 58 -18.98 -2.59 -7.72
CA THR A 58 -20.27 -1.95 -7.95
C THR A 58 -20.14 -0.80 -8.95
N PRO A 59 -21.24 -0.30 -9.57
CA PRO A 59 -21.18 0.91 -10.37
C PRO A 59 -20.62 2.12 -9.61
N ARG A 60 -20.81 2.18 -8.29
CA ARG A 60 -20.19 3.20 -7.42
C ARG A 60 -18.69 2.98 -7.33
N GLY A 61 -18.23 1.73 -7.14
CA GLY A 61 -16.82 1.37 -7.10
C GLY A 61 -16.08 1.72 -8.38
N GLU A 62 -16.69 1.50 -9.54
CA GLU A 62 -16.11 1.91 -10.82
C GLU A 62 -15.96 3.45 -10.91
N ARG A 63 -17.00 4.23 -10.53
CA ARG A 63 -16.90 5.69 -10.48
C ARG A 63 -15.83 6.19 -9.50
N GLN A 64 -15.70 5.57 -8.34
CA GLN A 64 -14.65 5.89 -7.37
C GLN A 64 -13.25 5.74 -8.00
N ILE A 65 -13.00 4.62 -8.65
CA ILE A 65 -11.72 4.36 -9.32
C ILE A 65 -11.48 5.29 -10.51
N SER A 66 -12.50 5.55 -11.33
CA SER A 66 -12.37 6.49 -12.46
C SER A 66 -11.94 7.88 -11.99
N ARG A 67 -12.47 8.35 -10.85
CA ARG A 67 -12.05 9.63 -10.22
C ARG A 67 -10.62 9.56 -9.71
N ALA A 68 -10.24 8.47 -9.01
CA ALA A 68 -8.86 8.28 -8.60
C ALA A 68 -7.90 8.31 -9.80
N GLY A 69 -8.30 7.72 -10.92
CA GLY A 69 -7.56 7.75 -12.18
C GLY A 69 -7.39 9.17 -12.73
N LEU A 70 -8.44 9.97 -12.77
CA LEU A 70 -8.37 11.38 -13.18
C LEU A 70 -7.44 12.17 -12.26
N ARG A 71 -7.53 11.93 -10.94
CA ARG A 71 -6.69 12.57 -9.95
C ARG A 71 -5.20 12.23 -10.11
N LEU A 72 -4.91 10.97 -10.43
CA LEU A 72 -3.54 10.51 -10.72
C LEU A 72 -3.04 11.02 -12.08
N ALA A 73 -3.93 11.19 -13.06
CA ALA A 73 -3.59 11.75 -14.36
C ALA A 73 -3.28 13.26 -14.29
N HIS A 74 -3.82 13.97 -13.30
CA HIS A 74 -3.60 15.39 -13.04
C HIS A 74 -3.09 15.61 -11.59
N PRO A 75 -1.88 15.11 -11.25
CA PRO A 75 -1.41 15.05 -9.86
C PRO A 75 -1.18 16.42 -9.22
N HIS A 76 -0.98 17.45 -10.02
CA HIS A 76 -0.68 18.80 -9.52
C HIS A 76 -1.90 19.72 -9.41
N ASP A 77 -3.11 19.21 -9.76
CA ASP A 77 -4.36 19.93 -9.50
C ASP A 77 -4.58 20.04 -7.97
N ASP A 78 -5.26 21.10 -7.55
CA ASP A 78 -5.47 21.41 -6.13
C ASP A 78 -6.50 20.46 -5.47
N PRO A 79 -6.16 19.89 -4.33
CA PRO A 79 -4.88 19.82 -3.62
C PRO A 79 -3.90 18.86 -4.32
N PRO A 80 -2.60 19.22 -4.47
CA PRO A 80 -1.66 18.44 -5.25
C PRO A 80 -1.30 17.09 -4.60
N LEU A 81 -1.09 16.06 -5.44
CA LEU A 81 -0.52 14.79 -5.01
C LEU A 81 1.02 14.85 -5.07
N PRO A 82 1.72 14.32 -4.08
CA PRO A 82 3.19 14.30 -4.06
C PRO A 82 3.77 13.17 -4.93
N ILE A 83 3.38 13.13 -6.21
CA ILE A 83 3.83 12.16 -7.21
C ILE A 83 4.39 12.86 -8.44
N PRO A 84 5.30 12.20 -9.20
CA PRO A 84 5.81 12.76 -10.44
C PRO A 84 4.71 12.96 -11.49
N GLU A 85 4.86 13.97 -12.32
CA GLU A 85 3.96 14.21 -13.45
C GLU A 85 4.15 13.21 -14.61
N THR A 86 5.29 12.52 -14.63
CA THR A 86 5.59 11.49 -15.63
C THR A 86 4.65 10.29 -15.50
N ALA A 87 4.51 9.50 -16.57
CA ALA A 87 3.82 8.22 -16.50
C ALA A 87 4.48 7.27 -15.46
N PRO A 88 3.72 6.38 -14.81
CA PRO A 88 4.30 5.36 -13.95
C PRO A 88 5.23 4.45 -14.76
N PHE A 89 6.34 4.04 -14.14
CA PHE A 89 7.23 3.04 -14.74
C PHE A 89 6.54 1.69 -14.91
N ILE A 90 5.66 1.35 -13.96
CA ILE A 90 4.89 0.12 -13.92
C ILE A 90 3.54 0.35 -13.24
N ILE A 91 2.51 -0.35 -13.74
CA ILE A 91 1.22 -0.51 -13.08
C ILE A 91 1.06 -1.99 -12.73
N ALA A 92 1.29 -2.33 -11.47
CA ALA A 92 1.13 -3.68 -10.94
C ALA A 92 -0.20 -3.80 -10.18
N HIS A 93 -0.89 -4.92 -10.32
CA HIS A 93 -2.16 -5.13 -9.65
C HIS A 93 -2.32 -6.54 -9.11
N SER A 94 -3.09 -6.70 -8.05
CA SER A 94 -3.57 -8.02 -7.63
C SER A 94 -4.36 -8.66 -8.78
N PRO A 95 -4.23 -9.97 -9.03
CA PRO A 95 -4.96 -10.64 -10.12
C PRO A 95 -6.46 -10.78 -9.87
N LEU A 96 -6.98 -10.47 -8.65
CA LEU A 96 -8.40 -10.56 -8.33
C LEU A 96 -9.22 -9.57 -9.18
N GLU A 97 -10.45 -9.96 -9.58
CA GLU A 97 -11.27 -9.22 -10.53
C GLU A 97 -11.45 -7.75 -10.17
N ARG A 98 -11.80 -7.45 -8.91
CA ARG A 98 -12.00 -6.06 -8.42
C ARG A 98 -10.78 -5.16 -8.58
N THR A 99 -9.58 -5.71 -8.42
CA THR A 99 -8.32 -4.97 -8.59
C THR A 99 -7.88 -4.90 -10.04
N ARG A 100 -8.08 -5.97 -10.81
CA ARG A 100 -7.84 -5.96 -12.25
C ARG A 100 -8.72 -4.91 -12.93
N ARG A 101 -10.04 -4.92 -12.65
CA ARG A 101 -10.96 -3.91 -13.20
C ARG A 101 -10.60 -2.49 -12.73
N SER A 102 -10.20 -2.32 -11.48
CA SER A 102 -9.69 -1.04 -10.98
C SER A 102 -8.48 -0.56 -11.77
N ALA A 103 -7.51 -1.44 -12.03
CA ALA A 103 -6.31 -1.08 -12.79
C ALA A 103 -6.65 -0.70 -14.25
N GLU A 104 -7.59 -1.40 -14.89
CA GLU A 104 -8.09 -1.07 -16.24
C GLU A 104 -8.70 0.34 -16.26
N LEU A 105 -9.56 0.68 -15.31
CA LEU A 105 -10.18 2.00 -15.21
C LEU A 105 -9.16 3.14 -14.98
N LEU A 106 -8.09 2.87 -14.19
CA LEU A 106 -6.98 3.82 -14.04
C LEU A 106 -6.26 4.06 -15.38
N VAL A 107 -5.98 3.00 -16.14
CA VAL A 107 -5.37 3.10 -17.47
C VAL A 107 -6.29 3.88 -18.44
N GLU A 108 -7.59 3.61 -18.44
CA GLU A 108 -8.57 4.35 -19.22
C GLU A 108 -8.53 5.86 -18.91
N ALA A 109 -8.44 6.23 -17.61
CA ALA A 109 -8.35 7.63 -17.20
C ALA A 109 -7.03 8.29 -17.63
N PHE A 110 -5.89 7.60 -17.52
CA PHE A 110 -4.61 8.10 -18.04
C PHE A 110 -4.66 8.30 -19.54
N ALA A 111 -5.21 7.35 -20.29
CA ALA A 111 -5.35 7.45 -21.74
C ALA A 111 -6.25 8.62 -22.14
N ALA A 112 -7.39 8.83 -21.46
CA ALA A 112 -8.28 9.96 -21.68
C ALA A 112 -7.61 11.31 -21.43
N ALA A 113 -6.65 11.36 -20.49
CA ALA A 113 -5.81 12.54 -20.22
C ALA A 113 -4.61 12.69 -21.18
N GLY A 114 -4.50 11.83 -22.20
CA GLY A 114 -3.39 11.85 -23.16
C GLY A 114 -2.05 11.38 -22.58
N ARG A 115 -2.04 10.68 -21.45
CA ARG A 115 -0.84 10.19 -20.81
C ARG A 115 -0.47 8.79 -21.29
N ALA A 116 0.82 8.53 -21.45
CA ALA A 116 1.31 7.19 -21.73
C ALA A 116 1.13 6.28 -20.51
N THR A 117 0.78 5.03 -20.76
CA THR A 117 0.65 4.00 -19.72
C THR A 117 1.49 2.79 -20.05
N PRO A 118 2.21 2.20 -19.07
CA PRO A 118 2.82 0.89 -19.24
C PRO A 118 1.74 -0.19 -19.28
N PRO A 119 2.08 -1.40 -19.79
CA PRO A 119 1.19 -2.54 -19.68
C PRO A 119 0.85 -2.87 -18.23
N LEU A 120 -0.39 -3.33 -18.01
CA LEU A 120 -0.82 -3.85 -16.73
C LEU A 120 -0.07 -5.15 -16.40
N ARG A 121 0.39 -5.29 -15.17
CA ARG A 121 1.10 -6.47 -14.70
C ARG A 121 0.42 -7.09 -13.49
N PRO A 122 -0.19 -8.29 -13.62
CA PRO A 122 -0.71 -9.01 -12.48
C PRO A 122 0.43 -9.50 -11.59
N GLU A 123 0.36 -9.21 -10.30
CA GLU A 123 1.32 -9.64 -9.28
C GLU A 123 0.59 -10.47 -8.21
N PRO A 124 0.74 -11.80 -8.21
CA PRO A 124 0.07 -12.67 -7.23
C PRO A 124 0.37 -12.32 -5.78
N GLY A 125 1.55 -11.77 -5.49
CA GLY A 125 1.91 -11.34 -4.15
C GLY A 125 1.12 -10.13 -3.65
N LEU A 126 0.36 -9.43 -4.52
CA LEU A 126 -0.56 -8.34 -4.13
C LEU A 126 -2.00 -8.81 -3.87
N LYS A 127 -2.31 -10.12 -3.94
CA LYS A 127 -3.63 -10.62 -3.54
C LYS A 127 -3.97 -10.19 -2.12
N GLU A 128 -5.27 -10.04 -1.83
CA GLU A 128 -5.73 -9.83 -0.46
C GLU A 128 -5.35 -11.02 0.44
N ILE A 129 -5.33 -10.81 1.74
CA ILE A 129 -5.14 -11.87 2.73
C ILE A 129 -6.25 -12.90 2.52
N ALA A 130 -5.89 -14.17 2.34
CA ALA A 130 -6.89 -15.23 2.29
C ALA A 130 -7.57 -15.34 3.66
N GLN A 131 -8.88 -15.16 3.68
CA GLN A 131 -9.68 -15.22 4.89
C GLN A 131 -10.34 -16.61 5.08
N GLY A 132 -9.98 -17.59 4.25
CA GLY A 132 -10.39 -18.98 4.40
C GLY A 132 -11.89 -19.14 4.68
N ASP A 133 -12.23 -19.83 5.76
CA ASP A 133 -13.63 -20.14 6.13
C ASP A 133 -14.45 -18.90 6.53
N TRP A 134 -13.84 -17.71 6.62
CA TRP A 134 -14.57 -16.47 6.88
C TRP A 134 -15.04 -15.78 5.59
N GLU A 135 -14.49 -16.17 4.44
CA GLU A 135 -14.86 -15.57 3.15
C GLU A 135 -16.35 -15.72 2.86
N GLY A 136 -16.99 -14.63 2.46
CA GLY A 136 -18.43 -14.56 2.20
C GLY A 136 -19.30 -14.41 3.47
N LEU A 137 -18.74 -14.49 4.68
CA LEU A 137 -19.47 -14.34 5.93
C LEU A 137 -19.41 -12.90 6.45
N THR A 138 -20.45 -12.52 7.19
CA THR A 138 -20.47 -11.29 8.00
C THR A 138 -19.82 -11.52 9.36
N ASP A 139 -19.50 -10.45 10.09
CA ASP A 139 -19.01 -10.50 11.48
C ASP A 139 -19.88 -11.37 12.38
N THR A 140 -21.20 -11.20 12.28
CA THR A 140 -22.16 -11.96 13.09
C THR A 140 -22.13 -13.44 12.76
N GLU A 141 -22.06 -13.80 11.47
CA GLU A 141 -21.98 -15.19 11.01
C GLU A 141 -20.66 -15.84 11.44
N ILE A 142 -19.53 -15.09 11.38
CA ILE A 142 -18.22 -15.56 11.85
C ILE A 142 -18.26 -15.81 13.35
N SER A 143 -18.74 -14.85 14.13
CA SER A 143 -18.84 -14.99 15.60
C SER A 143 -19.71 -16.17 16.01
N ALA A 144 -20.82 -16.41 15.30
CA ALA A 144 -21.70 -17.54 15.57
C ALA A 144 -21.06 -18.90 15.26
N ARG A 145 -20.20 -18.99 14.24
CA ARG A 145 -19.57 -20.26 13.80
C ARG A 145 -18.23 -20.54 14.47
N PHE A 146 -17.44 -19.49 14.70
CA PHE A 146 -16.04 -19.60 15.12
C PHE A 146 -15.75 -18.95 16.49
N GLY A 147 -16.81 -18.54 17.22
CA GLY A 147 -16.65 -17.94 18.56
C GLY A 147 -15.88 -16.62 18.51
N ASP A 148 -14.92 -16.44 19.44
CA ASP A 148 -14.14 -15.20 19.57
C ASP A 148 -12.92 -15.13 18.60
N SER A 149 -12.82 -16.01 17.61
CA SER A 149 -11.67 -16.05 16.71
C SER A 149 -11.45 -14.74 15.93
N LEU A 150 -12.55 -14.08 15.50
CA LEU A 150 -12.49 -12.77 14.87
C LEU A 150 -12.01 -11.68 15.84
N GLY A 151 -12.47 -11.71 17.08
CA GLY A 151 -12.00 -10.80 18.14
C GLY A 151 -10.52 -11.00 18.45
N ALA A 152 -10.06 -12.25 18.48
CA ALA A 152 -8.65 -12.58 18.66
C ALA A 152 -7.80 -12.06 17.49
N TRP A 153 -8.24 -12.25 16.24
CA TRP A 153 -7.56 -11.73 15.07
C TRP A 153 -7.47 -10.18 15.06
N ARG A 154 -8.53 -9.51 15.45
CA ARG A 154 -8.53 -8.04 15.56
C ARG A 154 -7.57 -7.53 16.65
N ARG A 155 -7.31 -8.34 17.67
CA ARG A 155 -6.43 -7.96 18.80
C ARG A 155 -4.98 -8.34 18.57
N TRP A 156 -4.73 -9.49 17.94
CA TRP A 156 -3.40 -10.07 17.72
C TRP A 156 -3.28 -10.63 16.29
N PRO A 157 -3.32 -9.77 15.26
CA PRO A 157 -3.34 -10.21 13.86
C PRO A 157 -2.08 -10.97 13.45
N GLU A 158 -0.96 -10.71 14.12
CA GLU A 158 0.32 -11.39 13.89
C GLU A 158 0.35 -12.83 14.45
N LEU A 159 -0.54 -13.15 15.38
CA LEU A 159 -0.60 -14.47 16.03
C LEU A 159 -1.79 -15.32 15.62
N THR A 160 -2.80 -14.70 14.99
CA THR A 160 -4.07 -15.36 14.69
C THR A 160 -4.49 -15.10 13.24
N TYR A 161 -5.22 -16.03 12.67
CA TYR A 161 -5.75 -15.94 11.30
C TYR A 161 -7.01 -16.80 11.17
N ALA A 162 -7.75 -16.58 10.08
CA ALA A 162 -8.97 -17.35 9.79
C ALA A 162 -8.64 -18.84 9.53
N PRO A 163 -9.45 -19.78 9.95
CA PRO A 163 -9.28 -21.20 9.59
C PRO A 163 -9.20 -21.35 8.05
N GLY A 164 -8.18 -22.05 7.56
CA GLY A 164 -7.93 -22.20 6.13
C GLY A 164 -7.46 -20.94 5.40
N GLY A 165 -7.24 -19.84 6.13
CA GLY A 165 -6.69 -18.60 5.59
C GLY A 165 -5.18 -18.48 5.70
N GLU A 166 -4.64 -17.30 5.36
CA GLU A 166 -3.22 -16.95 5.47
C GLU A 166 -2.91 -16.29 6.83
N SER A 167 -1.77 -16.63 7.41
CA SER A 167 -1.13 -15.83 8.46
C SER A 167 -0.50 -14.57 7.86
N LEU A 168 -0.34 -13.50 8.67
CA LEU A 168 0.34 -12.29 8.20
C LEU A 168 1.82 -12.55 7.81
N GLU A 169 2.48 -13.55 8.38
CA GLU A 169 3.83 -13.94 7.96
C GLU A 169 3.87 -14.55 6.54
N GLU A 170 2.86 -15.34 6.18
CA GLU A 170 2.72 -15.86 4.81
C GLU A 170 2.48 -14.73 3.81
N VAL A 171 1.62 -13.79 4.18
CA VAL A 171 1.36 -12.59 3.38
C VAL A 171 2.63 -11.74 3.25
N LEU A 172 3.39 -11.53 4.34
CA LEU A 172 4.64 -10.76 4.32
C LEU A 172 5.65 -11.38 3.35
N ARG A 173 5.86 -12.69 3.42
CA ARG A 173 6.81 -13.38 2.52
C ARG A 173 6.49 -13.17 1.03
N ARG A 174 5.20 -13.25 0.62
CA ARG A 174 4.83 -13.01 -0.79
C ARG A 174 4.89 -11.54 -1.18
N VAL A 175 4.60 -10.64 -0.25
CA VAL A 175 4.72 -9.18 -0.42
C VAL A 175 6.19 -8.80 -0.59
N GLU A 176 7.09 -9.26 0.29
CA GLU A 176 8.52 -8.98 0.20
C GLU A 176 9.11 -9.47 -1.13
N SER A 177 8.75 -10.69 -1.57
CA SER A 177 9.18 -11.21 -2.87
C SER A 177 8.75 -10.30 -4.03
N THR A 178 7.50 -9.81 -4.00
CA THR A 178 6.97 -8.90 -5.01
C THR A 178 7.64 -7.53 -4.95
N LEU A 179 7.79 -6.97 -3.74
CA LEU A 179 8.45 -5.67 -3.55
C LEU A 179 9.92 -5.71 -3.96
N THR A 180 10.67 -6.77 -3.61
CA THR A 180 12.08 -6.93 -4.02
C THR A 180 12.21 -6.84 -5.54
N LYS A 181 11.36 -7.56 -6.28
CA LYS A 181 11.34 -7.51 -7.74
C LYS A 181 11.05 -6.11 -8.27
N LEU A 182 9.97 -5.48 -7.78
CA LEU A 182 9.53 -4.15 -8.20
C LEU A 182 10.57 -3.07 -7.89
N LEU A 183 11.16 -3.09 -6.70
CA LEU A 183 12.14 -2.12 -6.26
C LEU A 183 13.48 -2.28 -7.01
N THR A 184 13.87 -3.51 -7.33
CA THR A 184 15.04 -3.78 -8.18
C THR A 184 14.83 -3.22 -9.58
N GLU A 185 13.66 -3.43 -10.19
CA GLU A 185 13.33 -2.87 -11.50
C GLU A 185 13.27 -1.33 -11.50
N LEU A 186 12.80 -0.71 -10.41
CA LEU A 186 12.83 0.75 -10.24
C LEU A 186 14.27 1.27 -10.09
N ALA A 187 15.15 0.51 -9.45
CA ALA A 187 16.55 0.87 -9.27
C ALA A 187 17.37 0.69 -10.56
N ASP A 188 16.95 -0.21 -11.47
CA ASP A 188 17.69 -0.49 -12.69
C ASP A 188 17.77 0.74 -13.61
N GLY A 189 18.98 1.22 -13.85
CA GLY A 189 19.25 2.46 -14.59
C GLY A 189 18.92 3.77 -13.87
N ALA A 190 18.48 3.72 -12.62
CA ALA A 190 18.33 4.93 -11.79
C ALA A 190 19.69 5.41 -11.27
N ARG A 191 19.84 6.74 -11.13
CA ARG A 191 21.01 7.31 -10.42
C ARG A 191 20.81 7.12 -8.92
N PRO A 192 21.84 6.70 -8.16
CA PRO A 192 21.75 6.61 -6.72
C PRO A 192 21.42 7.98 -6.10
N GLY A 193 20.39 8.02 -5.27
CA GLY A 193 20.06 9.19 -4.47
C GLY A 193 21.06 9.35 -3.33
N THR A 194 21.32 10.59 -2.94
CA THR A 194 22.12 10.93 -1.75
C THR A 194 21.24 11.72 -0.79
N MET A 195 21.28 11.36 0.50
CA MET A 195 20.61 12.16 1.54
C MET A 195 21.42 13.44 1.79
N ASP A 196 20.98 14.54 1.24
CA ASP A 196 21.54 15.84 1.53
C ASP A 196 20.85 16.53 2.71
N ARG A 197 21.41 17.67 3.13
CA ARG A 197 20.91 18.46 4.26
C ARG A 197 19.47 18.98 4.02
N HIS A 198 19.09 19.25 2.77
CA HIS A 198 17.78 19.78 2.40
C HIS A 198 16.71 18.69 2.48
N GLN A 199 17.04 17.48 2.09
CA GLN A 199 16.15 16.32 2.21
C GLN A 199 15.86 15.97 3.68
N VAL A 200 16.86 16.07 4.56
CA VAL A 200 16.69 15.87 6.01
C VAL A 200 15.75 16.92 6.62
N LEU A 201 15.76 18.14 6.12
CA LEU A 201 14.91 19.23 6.60
C LEU A 201 13.53 19.29 5.92
N GLY A 202 13.23 18.34 5.01
CA GLY A 202 11.92 18.25 4.35
C GLY A 202 11.69 19.30 3.25
N TYR A 203 12.70 20.04 2.83
CA TYR A 203 12.60 20.94 1.69
C TYR A 203 12.59 20.13 0.39
N ALA A 204 11.63 20.41 -0.50
CA ALA A 204 11.60 19.80 -1.81
C ALA A 204 12.77 20.32 -2.65
N ASP A 205 13.61 19.41 -3.14
CA ASP A 205 14.60 19.76 -4.17
C ASP A 205 13.89 19.81 -5.52
N HIS A 206 13.58 21.01 -5.98
CA HIS A 206 12.94 21.26 -7.29
C HIS A 206 13.92 21.09 -8.47
N SER A 207 15.19 20.84 -8.22
CA SER A 207 16.23 20.64 -9.26
C SER A 207 16.43 19.15 -9.62
N ALA A 208 15.86 18.21 -8.87
CA ALA A 208 16.02 16.79 -9.10
C ALA A 208 15.25 16.31 -10.34
N GLU A 209 15.87 15.43 -11.15
CA GLU A 209 15.18 14.74 -12.22
C GLU A 209 13.93 14.00 -11.66
N PRO A 210 12.83 13.89 -12.44
CA PRO A 210 11.60 13.25 -11.97
C PRO A 210 11.89 11.80 -11.57
N LYS A 211 11.55 11.46 -10.32
CA LYS A 211 11.73 10.11 -9.78
C LYS A 211 10.91 9.10 -10.58
N ARG A 212 11.46 7.91 -10.79
CA ARG A 212 10.65 6.79 -11.29
C ARG A 212 9.62 6.40 -10.24
N TRP A 213 8.43 6.00 -10.67
CA TRP A 213 7.38 5.60 -9.76
C TRP A 213 6.59 4.39 -10.25
N ALA A 214 6.07 3.63 -9.29
CA ALA A 214 5.22 2.48 -9.53
C ALA A 214 3.83 2.72 -8.95
N LEU A 215 2.81 2.28 -9.68
CA LEU A 215 1.42 2.27 -9.23
C LEU A 215 1.02 0.84 -8.88
N LEU A 216 0.65 0.61 -7.63
CA LEU A 216 0.20 -0.69 -7.12
C LEU A 216 -1.30 -0.62 -6.84
N VAL A 217 -2.08 -1.48 -7.49
CA VAL A 217 -3.53 -1.59 -7.31
C VAL A 217 -3.82 -2.86 -6.51
N GLY A 218 -4.39 -2.70 -5.31
CA GLY A 218 -4.52 -3.82 -4.37
C GLY A 218 -5.66 -3.64 -3.37
N HIS A 219 -5.41 -4.10 -2.15
CA HIS A 219 -6.43 -4.27 -1.12
C HIS A 219 -5.98 -3.69 0.22
N GLY A 220 -6.92 -3.48 1.13
CA GLY A 220 -6.65 -2.87 2.42
C GLY A 220 -5.71 -3.69 3.31
N GLY A 221 -5.93 -5.00 3.41
CA GLY A 221 -5.12 -5.88 4.25
C GLY A 221 -3.69 -6.00 3.73
N VAL A 222 -3.53 -6.34 2.45
CA VAL A 222 -2.19 -6.50 1.87
C VAL A 222 -1.40 -5.18 1.89
N PHE A 223 -2.05 -4.01 1.75
CA PHE A 223 -1.34 -2.73 1.80
C PHE A 223 -0.83 -2.38 3.20
N ARG A 224 -1.50 -2.82 4.27
CA ARG A 224 -0.96 -2.72 5.64
C ARG A 224 0.36 -3.49 5.75
N VAL A 225 0.42 -4.69 5.19
CA VAL A 225 1.65 -5.50 5.17
C VAL A 225 2.74 -4.86 4.29
N VAL A 226 2.36 -4.30 3.12
CA VAL A 226 3.29 -3.54 2.25
C VAL A 226 3.93 -2.38 3.01
N VAL A 227 3.14 -1.61 3.77
CA VAL A 227 3.68 -0.47 4.54
C VAL A 227 4.56 -0.95 5.67
N CYS A 228 4.16 -2.00 6.42
CA CYS A 228 5.03 -2.59 7.45
C CYS A 228 6.36 -3.04 6.85
N ALA A 229 6.35 -3.76 5.72
CA ALA A 229 7.57 -4.22 5.04
C ALA A 229 8.48 -3.05 4.60
N LEU A 230 7.92 -2.03 3.94
CA LEU A 230 8.70 -0.88 3.45
C LEU A 230 9.30 -0.04 4.58
N LEU A 231 8.61 0.08 5.72
CA LEU A 231 9.06 0.83 6.88
C LEU A 231 9.90 0.01 7.86
N GLY A 232 10.07 -1.30 7.64
CA GLY A 232 10.76 -2.20 8.57
C GLY A 232 10.03 -2.35 9.91
N LEU A 233 8.69 -2.27 9.91
CA LEU A 233 7.86 -2.43 11.09
C LEU A 233 7.46 -3.89 11.27
N SER A 234 7.32 -4.32 12.52
CA SER A 234 6.74 -5.62 12.86
C SER A 234 5.23 -5.66 12.57
N LEU A 235 4.68 -6.86 12.38
CA LEU A 235 3.29 -7.06 11.94
C LEU A 235 2.24 -6.74 13.02
N ASP A 236 2.64 -6.56 14.28
CA ASP A 236 1.76 -6.03 15.35
C ASP A 236 1.31 -4.59 15.07
N HIS A 237 1.99 -3.86 14.16
CA HIS A 237 1.58 -2.54 13.65
C HIS A 237 0.53 -2.61 12.53
N PHE A 238 0.04 -3.80 12.16
CA PHE A 238 -0.89 -4.02 11.06
C PHE A 238 -2.12 -3.10 11.11
N TRP A 239 -2.71 -2.89 12.27
CA TRP A 239 -3.89 -2.05 12.46
C TRP A 239 -3.59 -0.55 12.60
N ASN A 240 -2.32 -0.12 12.57
CA ASN A 240 -1.96 1.28 12.66
C ASN A 240 -2.20 2.05 11.36
N PHE A 241 -2.47 1.34 10.27
CA PHE A 241 -2.69 1.92 8.95
C PHE A 241 -4.10 1.61 8.46
N ASP A 242 -4.70 2.57 7.77
CA ASP A 242 -5.98 2.40 7.11
C ASP A 242 -5.88 2.78 5.63
N PHE A 243 -6.69 2.12 4.80
CA PHE A 243 -6.74 2.34 3.35
C PHE A 243 -8.19 2.41 2.90
N GLY A 244 -8.68 3.60 2.58
CA GLY A 244 -10.03 3.83 2.05
C GLY A 244 -10.22 3.26 0.65
N LEU A 245 -11.48 3.02 0.26
CA LEU A 245 -11.83 2.55 -1.09
C LEU A 245 -11.45 3.59 -2.14
N ALA A 246 -10.77 3.15 -3.19
CA ALA A 246 -10.23 4.01 -4.27
C ALA A 246 -9.31 5.14 -3.78
N ALA A 247 -8.91 5.14 -2.51
CA ALA A 247 -8.00 6.14 -1.98
C ALA A 247 -6.58 5.93 -2.50
N VAL A 248 -5.90 7.03 -2.73
CA VAL A 248 -4.49 7.08 -3.16
C VAL A 248 -3.61 7.26 -1.93
N SER A 249 -2.57 6.46 -1.79
CA SER A 249 -1.55 6.62 -0.75
C SER A 249 -0.17 6.66 -1.38
N VAL A 250 0.71 7.49 -0.87
CA VAL A 250 2.01 7.77 -1.48
C VAL A 250 3.14 7.52 -0.49
N ILE A 251 4.05 6.65 -0.88
CA ILE A 251 5.29 6.34 -0.17
C ILE A 251 6.45 6.74 -1.07
N GLU A 252 7.25 7.67 -0.62
CA GLU A 252 8.46 8.07 -1.30
C GLU A 252 9.65 7.30 -0.75
N ILE A 253 10.51 6.80 -1.62
CA ILE A 253 11.80 6.22 -1.23
C ILE A 253 12.86 7.28 -1.49
N ARG A 254 13.64 7.61 -0.47
CA ARG A 254 14.73 8.58 -0.49
C ARG A 254 16.02 7.92 -0.05
N ALA A 255 16.99 7.85 -0.95
CA ALA A 255 18.29 7.23 -0.68
C ALA A 255 18.14 5.85 0.04
N GLY A 256 17.21 5.01 -0.44
CA GLY A 256 16.95 3.68 0.13
C GLY A 256 16.07 3.64 1.38
N ARG A 257 15.43 4.75 1.77
CA ARG A 257 14.55 4.82 2.95
C ARG A 257 13.12 5.19 2.56
N ALA A 258 12.15 4.40 3.02
CA ALA A 258 10.73 4.70 2.79
C ALA A 258 10.24 5.83 3.71
N VAL A 259 9.48 6.75 3.13
CA VAL A 259 8.85 7.90 3.81
C VAL A 259 7.39 7.98 3.37
N ILE A 260 6.45 7.92 4.30
CA ILE A 260 5.03 8.16 3.99
C ILE A 260 4.83 9.64 3.66
N ARG A 261 4.37 9.93 2.44
CA ARG A 261 4.04 11.31 2.00
C ARG A 261 2.58 11.66 2.31
N GLY A 262 1.75 10.66 2.39
CA GLY A 262 0.36 10.75 2.80
C GLY A 262 -0.38 9.46 2.54
N LEU A 263 -1.40 9.23 3.32
CA LEU A 263 -2.33 8.11 3.18
C LEU A 263 -3.73 8.65 2.91
N ASN A 264 -4.49 7.90 2.11
CA ASN A 264 -5.89 8.18 1.84
C ASN A 264 -6.16 9.57 1.24
N PHE A 265 -5.33 10.00 0.27
CA PHE A 265 -5.70 11.14 -0.54
C PHE A 265 -7.02 10.82 -1.27
N ASP A 266 -8.01 11.67 -1.02
CA ASP A 266 -9.33 11.52 -1.59
C ASP A 266 -9.34 11.87 -3.08
N ALA A 267 -10.16 11.16 -3.85
CA ALA A 267 -10.36 11.44 -5.27
C ALA A 267 -11.47 12.49 -5.54
N GLY A 268 -12.03 13.14 -4.51
CA GLY A 268 -13.07 14.17 -4.62
C GLY A 268 -14.30 13.91 -3.74
N GLU A 269 -15.26 14.86 -3.72
CA GLU A 269 -16.35 14.96 -2.73
C GLU A 269 -17.26 13.73 -2.54
N GLU A 270 -17.33 12.77 -3.46
CA GLU A 270 -18.03 11.50 -3.23
C GLU A 270 -17.12 10.41 -2.62
N GLY A 271 -15.85 10.69 -2.41
CA GLY A 271 -14.86 9.82 -1.77
C GLY A 271 -14.74 10.01 -0.27
N ARG A 272 -15.43 10.99 0.33
CA ARG A 272 -15.54 11.01 1.79
C ARG A 272 -16.00 9.63 2.23
N ILE A 273 -15.25 9.04 3.16
CA ILE A 273 -15.69 7.91 3.96
C ILE A 273 -17.08 8.33 4.49
N GLU A 274 -18.13 8.03 3.70
CA GLU A 274 -19.42 7.93 4.31
C GLU A 274 -19.26 6.74 5.26
N THR A 275 -19.02 7.05 6.53
CA THR A 275 -19.52 6.19 7.57
C THR A 275 -20.93 5.88 7.11
N ASP A 276 -21.23 4.60 6.80
CA ASP A 276 -22.60 4.27 6.48
C ASP A 276 -23.47 4.86 7.58
N ASP A 277 -24.72 5.21 7.27
CA ASP A 277 -25.67 5.80 8.23
C ASP A 277 -25.85 4.97 9.52
N THR A 278 -25.16 3.82 9.64
CA THR A 278 -25.17 2.92 10.79
C THR A 278 -24.02 3.20 11.77
N GLY A 279 -23.09 4.13 11.47
CA GLY A 279 -21.96 4.46 12.35
C GLY A 279 -21.01 3.30 12.61
N ARG A 280 -21.14 2.22 11.87
CA ARG A 280 -20.23 1.08 11.92
C ARG A 280 -19.10 1.32 10.93
N ASP A 281 -17.94 1.62 11.48
CA ASP A 281 -16.69 1.56 10.71
C ASP A 281 -16.69 0.28 9.89
N ALA A 282 -16.40 0.38 8.59
CA ALA A 282 -16.19 -0.78 7.71
C ALA A 282 -14.91 -1.59 8.10
N LYS A 283 -14.61 -1.65 9.41
CA LYS A 283 -13.47 -2.36 10.02
C LYS A 283 -13.58 -3.88 9.93
N GLY A 284 -14.57 -4.39 9.24
CA GLY A 284 -14.84 -5.82 9.13
C GLY A 284 -14.67 -6.43 7.76
N ALA A 285 -14.67 -5.67 6.69
CA ALA A 285 -14.59 -6.20 5.33
C ALA A 285 -13.19 -6.01 4.75
N LEU A 286 -12.25 -6.82 5.18
CA LEU A 286 -10.98 -7.04 4.48
C LEU A 286 -11.17 -7.99 3.32
#